data_48181cf89fb32beae576b77aa981ffb2
#
_entry.id   48181cf89fb32beae576b77aa981ffb2
#
_cell.length_a   1.000
_cell.length_b   1.000
_cell.length_c   1.000
_cell.angle_alpha   90.00
_cell.angle_beta   90.00
_cell.angle_gamma   90.00
#
_symmetry.space_group_name_H-M   'P 1'
#
loop_
_entity.id
_entity.type
_entity.pdbx_description
1 polymer ?
#
loop_
_entity_poly.entity_id
_entity_poly.type
_entity_poly.pdbx_seq_one_letter_code
_entity_poly.pdbx_strand_id
1 'polypeptide(L)'
;GPRHLGWQKYTRQTKSDLLAQYDVYLSLPQILPDLYEDLGIIGKNVHKAKEVMERLDHDLGLDSELLTALTDDEQDQLMRCIVSGQIDQLWMIDEQGEAVHVSTKTHRKLSNSSVVRNPKLIAGTPFDLQVPTRSGGLETLNLVQGITSVKTDWLIDLAPEQFTSRRGKTFYDPRTGALATRQLVRFGGQVLEGSSTPETEDSPENKRLFVEAFAAWAYTQLEKERRVLIRYHTKRVPAV
;
A
#
# COMPACT_ATOMS: atom_id res chain seq x y z
N GLY A 1 19.74 -11.06 -5.66
CA GLY A 1 18.88 -9.89 -5.67
C GLY A 1 17.59 -10.17 -6.43
N PRO A 2 16.52 -9.43 -6.22
CA PRO A 2 15.30 -9.62 -6.99
C PRO A 2 15.63 -9.43 -8.47
N ARG A 3 15.32 -10.44 -9.30
CA ARG A 3 15.43 -10.30 -10.75
C ARG A 3 14.39 -9.30 -11.18
N HIS A 4 14.81 -8.10 -11.55
CA HIS A 4 13.92 -7.17 -12.23
C HIS A 4 13.48 -7.85 -13.53
N LEU A 5 12.20 -8.13 -13.66
CA LEU A 5 11.64 -8.61 -14.90
C LEU A 5 11.80 -7.50 -15.94
N GLY A 6 12.24 -7.84 -17.15
CA GLY A 6 12.56 -6.86 -18.18
C GLY A 6 11.39 -5.95 -18.55
N TRP A 7 10.15 -6.44 -18.39
CA TRP A 7 8.94 -5.67 -18.64
C TRP A 7 8.75 -4.47 -17.71
N GLN A 8 9.33 -4.49 -16.48
CA GLN A 8 9.17 -3.40 -15.49
C GLN A 8 9.72 -2.06 -16.00
N LYS A 9 10.58 -2.04 -17.01
CA LYS A 9 11.07 -0.79 -17.62
C LYS A 9 9.99 -0.01 -18.40
N TYR A 10 8.88 -0.66 -18.73
CA TYR A 10 7.77 -0.06 -19.46
C TYR A 10 6.67 0.52 -18.57
N THR A 11 6.87 0.52 -17.25
CA THR A 11 5.95 1.13 -16.28
C THR A 11 6.71 1.97 -15.27
N ARG A 12 6.04 2.99 -14.75
CA ARG A 12 6.48 3.78 -13.60
C ARG A 12 5.63 3.50 -12.36
N GLN A 13 4.72 2.55 -12.47
CA GLN A 13 3.83 2.19 -11.37
C GLN A 13 4.60 1.62 -10.18
N THR A 14 4.19 2.08 -8.98
CA THR A 14 4.71 1.60 -7.69
C THR A 14 3.59 1.31 -6.69
N LYS A 15 2.33 1.42 -7.13
CA LYS A 15 1.14 1.29 -6.27
C LYS A 15 0.26 0.11 -6.64
N SER A 16 0.32 -0.39 -7.89
CA SER A 16 -0.50 -1.51 -8.34
C SER A 16 0.18 -2.33 -9.42
N ASP A 17 0.22 -3.65 -9.22
CA ASP A 17 0.73 -4.60 -10.22
C ASP A 17 -0.19 -4.64 -11.47
N LEU A 18 -1.50 -4.48 -11.28
CA LEU A 18 -2.46 -4.50 -12.37
C LEU A 18 -2.34 -3.25 -13.25
N LEU A 19 -2.14 -2.08 -12.65
CA LEU A 19 -1.86 -0.86 -13.41
C LEU A 19 -0.51 -0.94 -14.12
N ALA A 20 0.50 -1.56 -13.50
CA ALA A 20 1.78 -1.79 -14.16
C ALA A 20 1.64 -2.70 -15.39
N GLN A 21 0.81 -3.74 -15.30
CA GLN A 21 0.50 -4.60 -16.44
C GLN A 21 -0.26 -3.85 -17.53
N TYR A 22 -1.16 -2.94 -17.16
CA TYR A 22 -1.85 -2.06 -18.10
C TYR A 22 -0.87 -1.15 -18.85
N ASP A 23 0.09 -0.50 -18.17
CA ASP A 23 1.12 0.32 -18.80
C ASP A 23 1.96 -0.50 -19.81
N VAL A 24 2.33 -1.73 -19.42
CA VAL A 24 3.05 -2.66 -20.30
C VAL A 24 2.20 -3.01 -21.53
N TYR A 25 0.90 -3.28 -21.33
CA TYR A 25 -0.03 -3.57 -22.41
C TYR A 25 -0.10 -2.43 -23.43
N LEU A 26 -0.21 -1.18 -22.97
CA LEU A 26 -0.17 0.01 -23.82
C LEU A 26 1.15 0.16 -24.59
N SER A 27 2.24 -0.38 -24.05
CA SER A 27 3.57 -0.32 -24.67
C SER A 27 3.82 -1.44 -25.68
N LEU A 28 2.98 -2.49 -25.73
CA LEU A 28 3.19 -3.65 -26.62
C LEU A 28 3.38 -3.31 -28.10
N PRO A 29 2.69 -2.31 -28.68
CA PRO A 29 2.91 -1.94 -30.08
C PRO A 29 4.34 -1.47 -30.38
N GLN A 30 5.09 -1.06 -29.35
CA GLN A 30 6.48 -0.59 -29.46
C GLN A 30 7.50 -1.70 -29.14
N ILE A 31 7.04 -2.89 -28.73
CA ILE A 31 7.88 -4.01 -28.31
C ILE A 31 7.81 -5.10 -29.40
N LEU A 32 8.96 -5.45 -29.98
CA LEU A 32 9.03 -6.55 -30.93
C LEU A 32 8.63 -7.87 -30.25
N PRO A 33 7.75 -8.69 -30.84
CA PRO A 33 7.29 -9.95 -30.25
C PRO A 33 8.44 -10.91 -29.89
N ASP A 34 9.52 -10.90 -30.63
CA ASP A 34 10.72 -11.73 -30.40
C ASP A 34 11.42 -11.38 -29.06
N LEU A 35 11.18 -10.17 -28.52
CA LEU A 35 11.73 -9.74 -27.24
C LEU A 35 10.83 -10.10 -26.03
N TYR A 36 9.64 -10.65 -26.24
CA TYR A 36 8.69 -10.92 -25.16
C TYR A 36 9.27 -11.87 -24.11
N GLU A 37 9.92 -12.94 -24.53
CA GLU A 37 10.51 -13.94 -23.63
C GLU A 37 11.62 -13.32 -22.77
N ASP A 38 12.52 -12.54 -23.35
CA ASP A 38 13.60 -11.83 -22.66
C ASP A 38 13.08 -10.80 -21.65
N LEU A 39 11.94 -10.22 -21.95
CA LEU A 39 11.25 -9.25 -21.07
C LEU A 39 10.40 -9.94 -20.01
N GLY A 40 10.21 -11.24 -20.07
CA GLY A 40 9.29 -11.98 -19.19
C GLY A 40 7.82 -11.74 -19.54
N ILE A 41 7.51 -11.34 -20.77
CA ILE A 41 6.16 -11.19 -21.30
C ILE A 41 5.74 -12.52 -21.93
N ILE A 42 4.61 -13.05 -21.48
CA ILE A 42 4.07 -14.29 -22.04
C ILE A 42 3.15 -13.96 -23.21
N GLY A 43 3.62 -14.16 -24.45
CA GLY A 43 2.88 -13.80 -25.66
C GLY A 43 1.48 -14.43 -25.74
N LYS A 44 1.33 -15.67 -25.26
CA LYS A 44 0.01 -16.32 -25.15
C LYS A 44 -0.96 -15.53 -24.26
N ASN A 45 -0.48 -14.94 -23.16
CA ASN A 45 -1.31 -14.15 -22.28
C ASN A 45 -1.71 -12.81 -22.92
N VAL A 46 -0.81 -12.21 -23.71
CA VAL A 46 -1.13 -11.00 -24.50
C VAL A 46 -2.27 -11.28 -25.48
N HIS A 47 -2.19 -12.39 -26.21
CA HIS A 47 -3.25 -12.79 -27.15
C HIS A 47 -4.59 -13.02 -26.43
N LYS A 48 -4.54 -13.77 -25.32
CA LYS A 48 -5.74 -14.04 -24.53
C LYS A 48 -6.35 -12.75 -23.93
N ALA A 49 -5.54 -11.78 -23.52
CA ALA A 49 -6.03 -10.49 -23.04
C ALA A 49 -6.81 -9.74 -24.12
N LYS A 50 -6.29 -9.73 -25.37
CA LYS A 50 -7.00 -9.13 -26.50
C LYS A 50 -8.34 -9.81 -26.77
N GLU A 51 -8.38 -11.14 -26.83
CA GLU A 51 -9.63 -11.88 -27.03
C GLU A 51 -10.67 -11.58 -25.95
N VAL A 52 -10.24 -11.48 -24.67
CA VAL A 52 -11.13 -11.13 -23.57
C VAL A 52 -11.64 -9.71 -23.68
N MET A 53 -10.79 -8.76 -24.08
CA MET A 53 -11.19 -7.36 -24.30
C MET A 53 -12.22 -7.26 -25.43
N GLU A 54 -11.94 -7.84 -26.61
CA GLU A 54 -12.86 -7.83 -27.75
C GLU A 54 -14.24 -8.40 -27.37
N ARG A 55 -14.25 -9.47 -26.57
CA ARG A 55 -15.50 -10.04 -26.09
C ARG A 55 -16.23 -9.10 -25.13
N LEU A 56 -15.52 -8.47 -24.17
CA LEU A 56 -16.12 -7.53 -23.22
C LEU A 56 -16.67 -6.30 -23.94
N ASP A 57 -15.95 -5.78 -24.94
CA ASP A 57 -16.42 -4.66 -25.76
C ASP A 57 -17.73 -5.01 -26.47
N HIS A 58 -17.78 -6.18 -27.09
CA HIS A 58 -19.01 -6.66 -27.74
C HIS A 58 -20.15 -6.81 -26.76
N ASP A 59 -19.91 -7.46 -25.59
CA ASP A 59 -20.96 -7.77 -24.61
C ASP A 59 -21.46 -6.53 -23.87
N LEU A 60 -20.61 -5.51 -23.70
CA LEU A 60 -20.94 -4.28 -22.97
C LEU A 60 -21.20 -3.08 -23.89
N GLY A 61 -21.03 -3.24 -25.23
CA GLY A 61 -21.19 -2.16 -26.19
C GLY A 61 -20.13 -1.05 -26.00
N LEU A 62 -18.93 -1.43 -25.59
CA LEU A 62 -17.80 -0.51 -25.40
C LEU A 62 -16.97 -0.42 -26.68
N ASP A 63 -16.12 0.61 -26.75
CA ASP A 63 -15.13 0.79 -27.81
C ASP A 63 -13.74 0.93 -27.15
N SER A 64 -12.99 -0.18 -27.10
CA SER A 64 -11.66 -0.21 -26.50
C SER A 64 -10.53 0.21 -27.43
N GLU A 65 -10.82 0.62 -28.66
CA GLU A 65 -9.78 1.15 -29.58
C GLU A 65 -9.09 2.40 -29.03
N LEU A 66 -9.67 3.02 -28.01
CA LEU A 66 -9.20 4.26 -27.38
C LEU A 66 -8.47 4.06 -26.05
N LEU A 67 -7.79 2.93 -25.85
CA LEU A 67 -6.98 2.75 -24.65
C LEU A 67 -5.83 3.76 -24.61
N THR A 68 -5.82 4.59 -23.58
CA THR A 68 -4.84 5.66 -23.36
C THR A 68 -4.17 5.53 -21.99
N ALA A 69 -3.05 6.24 -21.83
CA ALA A 69 -2.44 6.35 -20.50
C ALA A 69 -3.42 7.02 -19.53
N LEU A 70 -3.55 6.42 -18.34
CA LEU A 70 -4.45 6.92 -17.29
C LEU A 70 -3.84 8.13 -16.58
N THR A 71 -4.66 9.13 -16.31
CA THR A 71 -4.34 10.22 -15.38
C THR A 71 -4.23 9.69 -13.94
N ASP A 72 -3.66 10.46 -13.03
CA ASP A 72 -3.53 10.08 -11.62
C ASP A 72 -4.91 9.83 -10.97
N ASP A 73 -5.92 10.61 -11.32
CA ASP A 73 -7.29 10.44 -10.81
C ASP A 73 -7.94 9.16 -11.34
N GLU A 74 -7.77 8.86 -12.62
CA GLU A 74 -8.27 7.61 -13.22
C GLU A 74 -7.56 6.39 -12.64
N GLN A 75 -6.26 6.48 -12.39
CA GLN A 75 -5.51 5.43 -11.69
C GLN A 75 -6.06 5.18 -10.28
N ASP A 76 -6.30 6.24 -9.52
CA ASP A 76 -6.88 6.14 -8.17
C ASP A 76 -8.29 5.53 -8.20
N GLN A 77 -9.14 5.93 -9.14
CA GLN A 77 -10.48 5.36 -9.32
C GLN A 77 -10.41 3.88 -9.70
N LEU A 78 -9.53 3.50 -10.64
CA LEU A 78 -9.36 2.11 -11.05
C LEU A 78 -8.81 1.25 -9.92
N MET A 79 -7.81 1.74 -9.17
CA MET A 79 -7.32 1.04 -7.97
C MET A 79 -8.44 0.85 -6.94
N ARG A 80 -9.30 1.84 -6.73
CA ARG A 80 -10.45 1.73 -5.84
C ARG A 80 -11.44 0.65 -6.31
N CYS A 81 -11.70 0.56 -7.62
CA CYS A 81 -12.51 -0.52 -8.20
C CYS A 81 -11.89 -1.90 -7.97
N ILE A 82 -10.56 -2.03 -8.17
CA ILE A 82 -9.83 -3.27 -7.92
C ILE A 82 -9.96 -3.68 -6.45
N VAL A 83 -9.76 -2.74 -5.52
CA VAL A 83 -9.88 -2.98 -4.08
C VAL A 83 -11.31 -3.38 -3.71
N SER A 84 -12.33 -2.76 -4.31
CA SER A 84 -13.73 -3.13 -4.11
C SER A 84 -13.99 -4.60 -4.49
N GLY A 85 -13.44 -5.05 -5.62
CA GLY A 85 -13.56 -6.44 -6.07
C GLY A 85 -12.74 -7.45 -5.25
N GLN A 86 -11.82 -6.98 -4.40
CA GLN A 86 -10.93 -7.79 -3.57
C GLN A 86 -11.03 -7.43 -2.08
N ILE A 87 -12.18 -6.94 -1.63
CA ILE A 87 -12.36 -6.44 -0.26
C ILE A 87 -12.15 -7.54 0.81
N ASP A 88 -12.36 -8.78 0.45
CA ASP A 88 -12.11 -9.96 1.27
C ASP A 88 -10.64 -10.44 1.23
N GLN A 89 -9.82 -9.90 0.33
CA GLN A 89 -8.41 -10.25 0.12
C GLN A 89 -7.48 -9.10 0.54
N LEU A 90 -7.75 -8.52 1.70
CA LEU A 90 -6.93 -7.46 2.26
C LEU A 90 -5.85 -8.01 3.19
N TRP A 91 -4.65 -7.43 3.06
CA TRP A 91 -3.45 -7.84 3.80
C TRP A 91 -2.75 -6.62 4.38
N MET A 92 -2.38 -6.69 5.66
CA MET A 92 -1.49 -5.72 6.29
C MET A 92 -0.05 -6.18 6.17
N ILE A 93 0.87 -5.25 5.95
CA ILE A 93 2.29 -5.55 5.94
C ILE A 93 2.83 -5.33 7.36
N ASP A 94 3.40 -6.37 7.93
CA ASP A 94 4.02 -6.34 9.26
C ASP A 94 5.43 -5.73 9.25
N GLU A 95 6.05 -5.65 10.41
CA GLU A 95 7.41 -5.10 10.57
C GLU A 95 8.48 -5.95 9.87
N GLN A 96 8.21 -7.22 9.60
CA GLN A 96 9.08 -8.14 8.89
C GLN A 96 8.91 -8.06 7.37
N GLY A 97 7.89 -7.31 6.90
CA GLY A 97 7.55 -7.15 5.48
C GLY A 97 6.71 -8.30 4.93
N GLU A 98 6.11 -9.12 5.80
CA GLU A 98 5.17 -10.16 5.42
C GLU A 98 3.73 -9.62 5.36
N ALA A 99 2.94 -10.19 4.45
CA ALA A 99 1.53 -9.88 4.32
C ALA A 99 0.71 -10.74 5.29
N VAL A 100 0.01 -10.10 6.21
CA VAL A 100 -0.89 -10.74 7.18
C VAL A 100 -2.33 -10.47 6.75
N HIS A 101 -3.07 -11.52 6.45
CA HIS A 101 -4.47 -11.39 6.02
C HIS A 101 -5.33 -10.76 7.13
N VAL A 102 -6.10 -9.74 6.78
CA VAL A 102 -6.86 -8.94 7.75
C VAL A 102 -7.83 -9.80 8.57
N SER A 103 -8.53 -10.74 7.95
CA SER A 103 -9.55 -11.56 8.61
C SER A 103 -8.97 -12.87 9.18
N THR A 104 -8.27 -13.66 8.35
CA THR A 104 -7.82 -15.01 8.72
C THR A 104 -6.51 -15.04 9.50
N LYS A 105 -5.76 -13.95 9.54
CA LYS A 105 -4.43 -13.82 10.16
C LYS A 105 -3.36 -14.76 9.58
N THR A 106 -3.59 -15.28 8.39
CA THR A 106 -2.58 -16.08 7.68
C THR A 106 -1.45 -15.17 7.18
N HIS A 107 -0.23 -15.69 7.22
CA HIS A 107 0.97 -14.99 6.77
C HIS A 107 1.38 -15.47 5.38
N ARG A 108 1.78 -14.52 4.51
CA ARG A 108 2.30 -14.79 3.18
C ARG A 108 3.38 -13.79 2.82
N LYS A 109 4.27 -14.15 1.91
CA LYS A 109 5.28 -13.23 1.35
C LYS A 109 4.70 -12.49 0.15
N LEU A 110 5.17 -11.27 -0.08
CA LEU A 110 4.85 -10.56 -1.32
C LEU A 110 5.57 -11.23 -2.49
N SER A 111 4.90 -11.30 -3.64
CA SER A 111 5.55 -11.77 -4.87
C SER A 111 6.75 -10.89 -5.21
N ASN A 112 7.88 -11.49 -5.53
CA ASN A 112 9.09 -10.78 -5.95
C ASN A 112 8.93 -10.04 -7.29
N SER A 113 7.89 -10.37 -8.06
CA SER A 113 7.56 -9.69 -9.32
C SER A 113 6.73 -8.42 -9.11
N SER A 114 6.24 -8.15 -7.90
CA SER A 114 5.45 -6.96 -7.61
C SER A 114 6.25 -5.68 -7.81
N VAL A 115 5.59 -4.68 -8.40
CA VAL A 115 6.11 -3.31 -8.52
C VAL A 115 5.80 -2.47 -7.29
N VAL A 116 4.89 -2.93 -6.43
CA VAL A 116 4.43 -2.17 -5.26
C VAL A 116 5.55 -2.01 -4.25
N ARG A 117 5.74 -0.76 -3.77
CA ARG A 117 6.84 -0.40 -2.88
C ARG A 117 6.31 0.12 -1.55
N ASN A 118 6.87 -0.41 -0.46
CA ASN A 118 6.60 0.01 0.92
C ASN A 118 5.10 0.18 1.25
N PRO A 119 4.23 -0.76 0.85
CA PRO A 119 2.82 -0.66 1.18
C PRO A 119 2.62 -0.93 2.67
N LYS A 120 1.59 -0.33 3.28
CA LYS A 120 1.13 -0.68 4.63
C LYS A 120 -0.05 -1.63 4.59
N LEU A 121 -0.94 -1.42 3.63
CA LEU A 121 -2.14 -2.19 3.40
C LEU A 121 -2.29 -2.44 1.90
N ILE A 122 -2.62 -3.66 1.55
CA ILE A 122 -2.75 -4.10 0.16
C ILE A 122 -4.00 -4.95 -0.05
N ALA A 123 -4.53 -4.92 -1.26
CA ALA A 123 -5.38 -5.95 -1.81
C ALA A 123 -4.52 -6.83 -2.73
N GLY A 124 -4.77 -8.14 -2.73
CA GLY A 124 -4.01 -9.05 -3.57
C GLY A 124 -4.43 -10.51 -3.38
N THR A 125 -4.23 -11.31 -4.41
CA THR A 125 -4.67 -12.71 -4.46
C THR A 125 -3.63 -13.64 -3.85
N PRO A 126 -4.02 -14.55 -2.92
CA PRO A 126 -3.12 -15.57 -2.42
C PRO A 126 -2.74 -16.56 -3.53
N PHE A 127 -1.49 -16.94 -3.55
CA PHE A 127 -0.93 -17.84 -4.55
C PHE A 127 0.13 -18.75 -3.95
N ASP A 128 0.03 -20.04 -4.21
CA ASP A 128 0.98 -21.04 -3.74
C ASP A 128 1.85 -21.51 -4.90
N LEU A 129 3.16 -21.25 -4.79
CA LEU A 129 4.16 -21.62 -5.80
C LEU A 129 5.01 -22.77 -5.28
N GLN A 130 5.02 -23.89 -5.99
CA GLN A 130 5.96 -24.98 -5.72
C GLN A 130 7.28 -24.73 -6.43
N VAL A 131 8.36 -24.70 -5.67
CA VAL A 131 9.72 -24.51 -6.18
C VAL A 131 10.60 -25.69 -5.82
N PRO A 132 11.46 -26.17 -6.74
CA PRO A 132 12.39 -27.25 -6.43
C PRO A 132 13.45 -26.76 -5.44
N THR A 133 13.71 -27.58 -4.41
CA THR A 133 14.79 -27.33 -3.45
C THR A 133 16.12 -27.90 -3.96
N ARG A 134 17.22 -27.42 -3.41
CA ARG A 134 18.57 -27.94 -3.73
C ARG A 134 18.76 -29.42 -3.36
N SER A 135 17.96 -29.93 -2.43
CA SER A 135 17.95 -31.34 -1.99
C SER A 135 17.08 -32.26 -2.85
N GLY A 136 16.47 -31.75 -3.94
CA GLY A 136 15.61 -32.50 -4.87
C GLY A 136 14.16 -32.66 -4.43
N GLY A 137 13.75 -31.99 -3.34
CA GLY A 137 12.35 -31.89 -2.91
C GLY A 137 11.60 -30.71 -3.54
N LEU A 138 10.34 -30.53 -3.14
CA LEU A 138 9.53 -29.36 -3.48
C LEU A 138 9.26 -28.57 -2.20
N GLU A 139 9.42 -27.25 -2.27
CA GLU A 139 9.01 -26.30 -1.24
C GLU A 139 7.83 -25.48 -1.76
N THR A 140 6.83 -25.26 -0.91
CA THR A 140 5.70 -24.41 -1.24
C THR A 140 5.95 -22.99 -0.71
N LEU A 141 6.03 -22.04 -1.60
CA LEU A 141 6.08 -20.62 -1.26
C LEU A 141 4.65 -20.07 -1.24
N ASN A 142 4.21 -19.63 -0.07
CA ASN A 142 2.92 -18.99 0.10
C ASN A 142 3.06 -17.49 -0.20
N LEU A 143 2.52 -17.04 -1.32
CA LEU A 143 2.71 -15.69 -1.85
C LEU A 143 1.39 -14.92 -1.94
N VAL A 144 1.47 -13.59 -2.02
CA VAL A 144 0.41 -12.70 -2.50
C VAL A 144 0.87 -12.09 -3.81
N GLN A 145 0.01 -12.11 -4.82
CA GLN A 145 0.26 -11.58 -6.17
C GLN A 145 -0.86 -10.63 -6.63
N GLY A 146 -0.64 -9.91 -7.74
CA GLY A 146 -1.62 -8.94 -8.26
C GLY A 146 -1.90 -7.83 -7.25
N ILE A 147 -0.85 -7.34 -6.63
CA ILE A 147 -0.90 -6.48 -5.46
C ILE A 147 -1.32 -5.06 -5.86
N THR A 148 -2.25 -4.48 -5.12
CA THR A 148 -2.65 -3.07 -5.21
C THR A 148 -2.59 -2.45 -3.82
N SER A 149 -1.90 -1.32 -3.68
CA SER A 149 -1.88 -0.54 -2.44
C SER A 149 -3.27 0.02 -2.13
N VAL A 150 -3.66 -0.05 -0.87
CA VAL A 150 -4.98 0.39 -0.40
C VAL A 150 -4.84 1.65 0.42
N LYS A 151 -5.66 2.66 0.10
CA LYS A 151 -5.86 3.84 0.95
C LYS A 151 -6.93 3.52 1.99
N THR A 152 -6.66 3.82 3.25
CA THR A 152 -7.59 3.55 4.35
C THR A 152 -8.95 4.22 4.12
N ASP A 153 -8.96 5.42 3.55
CA ASP A 153 -10.18 6.19 3.29
C ASP A 153 -11.12 5.47 2.31
N TRP A 154 -10.59 4.70 1.36
CA TRP A 154 -11.42 3.91 0.46
C TRP A 154 -12.23 2.84 1.18
N LEU A 155 -11.63 2.23 2.22
CA LEU A 155 -12.29 1.15 2.95
C LEU A 155 -13.49 1.64 3.76
N ILE A 156 -13.48 2.90 4.21
CA ILE A 156 -14.60 3.52 4.94
C ILE A 156 -15.86 3.50 4.08
N ASP A 157 -15.70 3.77 2.77
CA ASP A 157 -16.82 3.78 1.83
C ASP A 157 -17.16 2.39 1.28
N LEU A 158 -16.13 1.52 1.10
CA LEU A 158 -16.32 0.20 0.46
C LEU A 158 -16.87 -0.87 1.40
N ALA A 159 -16.54 -0.78 2.69
CA ALA A 159 -16.97 -1.77 3.69
C ALA A 159 -17.18 -1.11 5.06
N PRO A 160 -18.11 -0.15 5.18
CA PRO A 160 -18.35 0.60 6.41
C PRO A 160 -18.71 -0.29 7.60
N GLU A 161 -19.37 -1.42 7.36
CA GLU A 161 -19.74 -2.39 8.39
C GLU A 161 -18.55 -3.11 9.05
N GLN A 162 -17.41 -3.16 8.38
CA GLN A 162 -16.18 -3.77 8.91
C GLN A 162 -15.35 -2.79 9.72
N PHE A 163 -15.77 -1.52 9.74
CA PHE A 163 -15.11 -0.47 10.48
C PHE A 163 -15.66 -0.33 11.89
N THR A 164 -14.74 -0.28 12.84
CA THR A 164 -15.03 0.28 14.16
C THR A 164 -14.10 1.47 14.36
N SER A 165 -14.70 2.66 14.47
CA SER A 165 -13.97 3.88 14.81
C SER A 165 -13.99 4.08 16.31
N ARG A 166 -12.83 4.28 16.93
CA ARG A 166 -12.72 4.70 18.31
C ARG A 166 -11.95 6.02 18.36
N ARG A 167 -12.53 7.03 19.00
CA ARG A 167 -11.82 8.28 19.26
C ARG A 167 -10.57 7.96 20.07
N GLY A 168 -9.40 8.23 19.49
CA GLY A 168 -8.12 7.99 20.11
C GLY A 168 -7.69 9.16 20.97
N LYS A 169 -6.41 9.21 21.31
CA LYS A 169 -5.83 10.26 22.14
C LYS A 169 -5.71 11.56 21.35
N THR A 170 -6.18 12.67 21.93
CA THR A 170 -5.95 14.02 21.44
C THR A 170 -4.50 14.43 21.68
N PHE A 171 -3.86 15.08 20.72
CA PHE A 171 -2.47 15.52 20.79
C PHE A 171 -2.29 16.86 20.09
N TYR A 172 -1.18 17.55 20.35
CA TYR A 172 -0.78 18.75 19.64
C TYR A 172 -0.05 18.36 18.35
N ASP A 173 -0.52 18.84 17.18
CA ASP A 173 0.17 18.67 15.90
C ASP A 173 1.03 19.91 15.60
N PRO A 174 2.37 19.82 15.67
CA PRO A 174 3.25 20.95 15.43
C PRO A 174 3.25 21.47 13.99
N ARG A 175 2.74 20.69 13.03
CA ARG A 175 2.65 21.11 11.61
C ARG A 175 1.50 22.08 11.40
N THR A 176 0.39 21.87 12.09
CA THR A 176 -0.81 22.70 11.98
C THR A 176 -0.91 23.72 13.09
N GLY A 177 -0.16 23.55 14.18
CA GLY A 177 -0.25 24.38 15.37
C GLY A 177 -1.56 24.19 16.16
N ALA A 178 -2.28 23.10 15.91
CA ALA A 178 -3.61 22.86 16.44
C ALA A 178 -3.70 21.52 17.21
N LEU A 179 -4.80 21.35 17.95
CA LEU A 179 -5.18 20.04 18.46
C LEU A 179 -5.61 19.13 17.32
N ALA A 180 -5.18 17.89 17.37
CA ALA A 180 -5.64 16.84 16.50
C ALA A 180 -6.00 15.60 17.33
N THR A 181 -7.08 14.94 16.99
CA THR A 181 -7.44 13.65 17.58
C THR A 181 -7.13 12.52 16.63
N ARG A 182 -6.38 11.52 17.11
CA ARG A 182 -6.21 10.27 16.38
C ARG A 182 -7.53 9.52 16.40
N GLN A 183 -8.06 9.23 15.23
CA GLN A 183 -9.11 8.22 15.11
C GLN A 183 -8.42 6.87 14.98
N LEU A 184 -8.58 6.01 15.96
CA LEU A 184 -8.18 4.61 15.86
C LEU A 184 -9.26 3.90 15.05
N VAL A 185 -8.98 3.72 13.78
CA VAL A 185 -9.84 2.97 12.88
C VAL A 185 -9.40 1.51 12.94
N ARG A 186 -10.33 0.61 13.24
CA ARG A 186 -10.12 -0.83 13.14
C ARG A 186 -10.91 -1.36 11.96
N PHE A 187 -10.27 -2.19 11.19
CA PHE A 187 -10.89 -2.91 10.09
C PHE A 187 -10.63 -4.41 10.29
N GLY A 188 -11.67 -5.23 10.29
CA GLY A 188 -11.55 -6.67 10.55
C GLY A 188 -10.81 -7.01 11.87
N GLY A 189 -10.93 -6.14 12.90
CA GLY A 189 -10.25 -6.29 14.19
C GLY A 189 -8.79 -5.82 14.24
N GLN A 190 -8.19 -5.43 13.11
CA GLN A 190 -6.85 -4.83 13.03
C GLN A 190 -6.91 -3.32 13.21
N VAL A 191 -5.94 -2.75 13.93
CA VAL A 191 -5.79 -1.30 14.05
C VAL A 191 -5.11 -0.78 12.78
N LEU A 192 -5.83 0.00 11.99
CA LEU A 192 -5.25 0.81 10.93
C LEU A 192 -4.80 2.14 11.57
N GLU A 193 -3.63 2.67 11.19
CA GLU A 193 -3.27 4.03 11.60
C GLU A 193 -4.34 4.98 11.08
N GLY A 194 -5.12 5.55 12.02
CA GLY A 194 -6.16 6.50 11.67
C GLY A 194 -5.57 7.84 11.22
N SER A 195 -6.31 8.52 10.37
CA SER A 195 -6.09 9.94 10.08
C SER A 195 -6.24 10.77 11.35
N SER A 196 -5.39 11.76 11.54
CA SER A 196 -5.59 12.76 12.58
C SER A 196 -6.57 13.82 12.07
N THR A 197 -7.70 13.96 12.74
CA THR A 197 -8.68 15.01 12.44
C THR A 197 -8.40 16.23 13.30
N PRO A 198 -8.24 17.44 12.73
CA PRO A 198 -8.11 18.65 13.50
C PRO A 198 -9.37 18.89 14.36
N GLU A 199 -9.20 19.24 15.62
CA GLU A 199 -10.30 19.72 16.46
C GLU A 199 -10.54 21.20 16.14
N THR A 200 -11.66 21.50 15.49
CA THR A 200 -12.00 22.85 15.04
C THR A 200 -12.95 23.58 16.00
N GLU A 201 -13.50 22.91 17.01
CA GLU A 201 -14.45 23.49 17.92
C GLU A 201 -13.76 24.34 18.98
N ASP A 202 -14.09 25.63 19.05
CA ASP A 202 -13.60 26.57 20.05
C ASP A 202 -14.39 26.46 21.36
N SER A 203 -14.15 25.37 22.11
CA SER A 203 -14.75 25.12 23.41
C SER A 203 -13.74 25.32 24.55
N PRO A 204 -14.20 25.66 25.76
CA PRO A 204 -13.33 25.75 26.95
C PRO A 204 -12.57 24.45 27.23
N GLU A 205 -13.17 23.31 26.92
CA GLU A 205 -12.56 21.99 27.08
C GLU A 205 -11.42 21.79 26.08
N ASN A 206 -11.62 22.16 24.82
CA ASN A 206 -10.58 22.07 23.77
C ASN A 206 -9.42 23.03 24.07
N LYS A 207 -9.67 24.22 24.64
CA LYS A 207 -8.61 25.13 25.11
C LYS A 207 -7.75 24.49 26.19
N ARG A 208 -8.38 23.84 27.18
CA ARG A 208 -7.66 23.14 28.25
C ARG A 208 -6.82 21.98 27.68
N LEU A 209 -7.43 21.13 26.81
CA LEU A 209 -6.75 20.02 26.14
C LEU A 209 -5.59 20.51 25.28
N PHE A 210 -5.72 21.67 24.63
CA PHE A 210 -4.63 22.27 23.86
C PHE A 210 -3.43 22.60 24.76
N VAL A 211 -3.65 23.27 25.90
CA VAL A 211 -2.57 23.61 26.82
C VAL A 211 -1.87 22.37 27.35
N GLU A 212 -2.63 21.35 27.74
CA GLU A 212 -2.09 20.08 28.24
C GLU A 212 -1.29 19.34 27.15
N ALA A 213 -1.84 19.23 25.94
CA ALA A 213 -1.19 18.54 24.81
C ALA A 213 0.06 19.28 24.31
N PHE A 214 0.00 20.63 24.26
CA PHE A 214 1.15 21.46 23.89
C PHE A 214 2.26 21.36 24.93
N ALA A 215 1.92 21.43 26.24
CA ALA A 215 2.90 21.29 27.32
C ALA A 215 3.60 19.91 27.27
N ALA A 216 2.85 18.83 27.04
CA ALA A 216 3.41 17.49 26.92
C ALA A 216 4.33 17.37 25.71
N TRP A 217 3.96 17.96 24.57
CA TRP A 217 4.81 18.00 23.37
C TRP A 217 6.08 18.81 23.62
N ALA A 218 5.96 20.04 24.16
CA ALA A 218 7.09 20.91 24.44
C ALA A 218 8.08 20.25 25.41
N TYR A 219 7.58 19.63 26.47
CA TYR A 219 8.42 18.86 27.39
C TYR A 219 9.19 17.73 26.67
N THR A 220 8.53 17.02 25.78
CA THR A 220 9.17 15.96 24.99
C THR A 220 10.30 16.50 24.08
N GLN A 221 10.12 17.70 23.49
CA GLN A 221 11.15 18.33 22.67
C GLN A 221 12.34 18.77 23.55
N LEU A 222 12.08 19.40 24.69
CA LEU A 222 13.12 19.79 25.63
C LEU A 222 13.95 18.59 26.14
N GLU A 223 13.31 17.46 26.45
CA GLU A 223 14.01 16.24 26.85
C GLU A 223 14.87 15.65 25.71
N LYS A 224 14.41 15.74 24.45
CA LYS A 224 15.24 15.34 23.30
C LYS A 224 16.50 16.21 23.17
N GLU A 225 16.34 17.52 23.24
CA GLU A 225 17.45 18.48 23.20
C GLU A 225 18.44 18.25 24.35
N ARG A 226 17.93 18.06 25.57
CA ARG A 226 18.75 17.74 26.74
C ARG A 226 19.58 16.47 26.50
N ARG A 227 18.98 15.40 25.95
CA ARG A 227 19.70 14.15 25.64
C ARG A 227 20.79 14.36 24.58
N VAL A 228 20.53 15.20 23.58
CA VAL A 228 21.53 15.56 22.57
C VAL A 228 22.69 16.30 23.21
N LEU A 229 22.43 17.31 24.03
CA LEU A 229 23.46 18.08 24.76
C LEU A 229 24.32 17.19 25.68
N ILE A 230 23.72 16.28 26.43
CA ILE A 230 24.44 15.33 27.27
C ILE A 230 25.37 14.44 26.41
N ARG A 231 24.89 13.92 25.28
CA ARG A 231 25.74 13.11 24.37
C ARG A 231 26.89 13.89 23.79
N TYR A 232 26.71 15.19 23.52
CA TYR A 232 27.81 16.07 23.04
C TYR A 232 28.84 16.31 24.13
N HIS A 233 28.46 16.52 25.39
CA HIS A 233 29.36 16.73 26.51
C HIS A 233 30.13 15.47 26.87
N THR A 234 29.49 14.30 26.89
CA THR A 234 30.21 13.03 27.22
C THR A 234 31.19 12.60 26.16
N LYS A 235 31.04 13.04 24.89
CA LYS A 235 32.02 12.75 23.82
C LYS A 235 33.25 13.69 23.82
N ARG A 236 33.21 14.80 24.57
CA ARG A 236 34.31 15.80 24.61
C ARG A 236 35.20 15.74 25.86
N VAL A 237 34.91 14.85 26.78
CA VAL A 237 35.84 14.63 27.93
C VAL A 237 36.83 13.53 27.52
N PRO A 238 38.10 13.84 27.24
CA PRO A 238 39.10 12.80 27.06
C PRO A 238 39.21 12.04 28.38
N ALA A 239 39.33 10.72 28.31
CA ALA A 239 39.74 9.94 29.48
C ALA A 239 41.15 10.41 29.89
N VAL A 240 41.26 10.91 31.13
CA VAL A 240 42.52 11.19 31.78
C VAL A 240 43.12 9.88 32.27
#